data_2e5082e2819890b13d548c3ebf778719
#
_entry.id   2e5082e2819890b13d548c3ebf778719
#
_cell.length_a   1.000
_cell.length_b   1.000
_cell.length_c   1.000
_cell.angle_alpha   90.00
_cell.angle_beta   90.00
_cell.angle_gamma   90.00
#
_symmetry.space_group_name_H-M   'P 1'
#
loop_
_entity.id
_entity.type
_entity.pdbx_description
1 polymer ?
#
loop_
_entity_poly.entity_id
_entity_poly.type
_entity_poly.pdbx_seq_one_letter_code
_entity_poly.pdbx_strand_id
1 'polypeptide(L)'
;MATTIVMPQMGYDMREGTVVKWYKNEGEQVDRGEIIADIQTDKATVEFEAYVGGVLGKIYAAEGVAIPVGETIAVITEPGEDIPVQDTSSETPSEEPASASNSKETVPEQVTETPVGEVSSPVEGVRASPLARRLAKERGIDLSTVLGSGPGGRIVEKDIDAYKGVSAAAPVISTIQADSVTTEQLTSMRQAIARVTVGSKTTAPHFYVTSEVDMLKATEFRQEINEALTDGTRVSINDLIIKAAAIALKKFPKFNAFFKENALEFHSSLNIGIAIALPSGLMVPGINNCELKSLAEIARASSDLITRANEDNLTNEEYTATTFSISNLGMFDVESFSAIIFPPHAAVLAVGTVKEQPVVRHGEIIISKVMKATVSVDHRVADGAEAAEFLVEIKKLLENPVLLVV
;
A
#
# COMPACT_ATOMS: atom_id res chain seq x y z
N MET A 1 -32.97 8.05 -33.18
CA MET A 1 -32.89 8.32 -31.70
C MET A 1 -31.47 8.07 -31.22
N ALA A 2 -30.88 9.03 -30.53
CA ALA A 2 -29.54 8.87 -30.00
C ALA A 2 -29.53 7.76 -28.92
N THR A 3 -28.65 6.77 -29.05
CA THR A 3 -28.47 5.68 -28.08
C THR A 3 -27.19 5.89 -27.32
N THR A 4 -27.31 6.00 -26.00
CA THR A 4 -26.17 6.17 -25.09
C THR A 4 -25.48 4.83 -24.85
N ILE A 5 -24.16 4.77 -25.08
CA ILE A 5 -23.32 3.66 -24.69
C ILE A 5 -22.75 3.96 -23.32
N VAL A 6 -22.99 3.04 -22.38
CA VAL A 6 -22.48 3.14 -21.00
C VAL A 6 -21.36 2.12 -20.76
N MET A 7 -20.49 2.39 -19.80
CA MET A 7 -19.44 1.47 -19.38
C MET A 7 -20.08 0.15 -18.93
N PRO A 8 -19.85 -0.97 -19.65
CA PRO A 8 -20.49 -2.24 -19.34
C PRO A 8 -19.86 -2.90 -18.11
N GLN A 9 -20.67 -3.66 -17.39
CA GLN A 9 -20.17 -4.53 -16.33
C GLN A 9 -19.70 -5.86 -16.94
N MET A 10 -18.41 -6.00 -17.15
CA MET A 10 -17.80 -7.22 -17.73
C MET A 10 -17.34 -8.24 -16.67
N GLY A 11 -17.61 -7.99 -15.40
CA GLY A 11 -17.32 -8.88 -14.27
C GLY A 11 -18.22 -8.57 -13.09
N TYR A 12 -18.49 -9.59 -12.25
CA TYR A 12 -19.41 -9.45 -11.11
C TYR A 12 -18.97 -8.37 -10.11
N ASP A 13 -17.66 -8.14 -9.98
CA ASP A 13 -17.07 -7.17 -9.04
C ASP A 13 -16.55 -5.89 -9.72
N MET A 14 -16.78 -5.75 -11.02
CA MET A 14 -16.29 -4.58 -11.78
C MET A 14 -17.06 -3.32 -11.36
N ARG A 15 -16.35 -2.32 -10.82
CA ARG A 15 -16.88 -1.01 -10.45
C ARG A 15 -16.52 0.08 -11.43
N GLU A 16 -15.41 -0.06 -12.14
CA GLU A 16 -14.87 0.87 -13.12
C GLU A 16 -14.14 0.11 -14.23
N GLY A 17 -14.05 0.69 -15.41
CA GLY A 17 -13.27 0.21 -16.54
C GLY A 17 -12.49 1.33 -17.18
N THR A 18 -11.39 1.01 -17.85
CA THR A 18 -10.57 1.99 -18.57
C THR A 18 -10.63 1.68 -20.05
N VAL A 19 -11.03 2.63 -20.87
CA VAL A 19 -10.94 2.48 -22.32
C VAL A 19 -9.47 2.63 -22.71
N VAL A 20 -8.86 1.53 -23.17
CA VAL A 20 -7.45 1.50 -23.59
C VAL A 20 -7.27 2.09 -24.96
N LYS A 21 -8.20 1.75 -25.87
CA LYS A 21 -8.14 2.16 -27.26
C LYS A 21 -9.53 2.21 -27.88
N TRP A 22 -9.79 3.22 -28.69
CA TRP A 22 -10.92 3.29 -29.58
C TRP A 22 -10.51 2.82 -30.99
N TYR A 23 -11.32 1.97 -31.61
CA TYR A 23 -11.13 1.49 -32.99
C TYR A 23 -11.90 2.35 -34.02
N LYS A 24 -12.85 3.15 -33.53
CA LYS A 24 -13.69 4.06 -34.33
C LYS A 24 -13.56 5.49 -33.82
N ASN A 25 -13.58 6.44 -34.74
CA ASN A 25 -13.55 7.86 -34.43
C ASN A 25 -14.96 8.45 -34.45
N GLU A 26 -15.12 9.63 -33.84
CA GLU A 26 -16.37 10.40 -33.92
C GLU A 26 -16.76 10.68 -35.40
N GLY A 27 -18.01 10.41 -35.76
CA GLY A 27 -18.52 10.54 -37.10
C GLY A 27 -18.42 9.27 -37.98
N GLU A 28 -17.76 8.21 -37.51
CA GLU A 28 -17.68 6.95 -38.26
C GLU A 28 -18.91 6.06 -38.07
N GLN A 29 -19.26 5.36 -39.13
CA GLN A 29 -20.36 4.38 -39.09
C GLN A 29 -19.94 3.12 -38.35
N VAL A 30 -20.82 2.63 -37.51
CA VAL A 30 -20.65 1.44 -36.66
C VAL A 30 -21.81 0.48 -36.95
N ASP A 31 -21.49 -0.77 -37.18
CA ASP A 31 -22.49 -1.83 -37.33
C ASP A 31 -22.73 -2.53 -35.98
N ARG A 32 -23.92 -3.08 -35.81
CA ARG A 32 -24.24 -3.86 -34.60
C ARG A 32 -23.36 -5.12 -34.50
N GLY A 33 -22.66 -5.29 -33.37
CA GLY A 33 -21.70 -6.38 -33.14
C GLY A 33 -20.29 -6.07 -33.63
N GLU A 34 -20.04 -4.84 -34.10
CA GLU A 34 -18.71 -4.39 -34.48
C GLU A 34 -17.90 -3.97 -33.24
N ILE A 35 -16.63 -4.36 -33.19
CA ILE A 35 -15.71 -3.98 -32.09
C ILE A 35 -15.38 -2.50 -32.22
N ILE A 36 -15.72 -1.70 -31.21
CA ILE A 36 -15.53 -0.25 -31.20
C ILE A 36 -14.45 0.23 -30.24
N ALA A 37 -14.16 -0.54 -29.19
CA ALA A 37 -13.13 -0.17 -28.22
C ALA A 37 -12.59 -1.39 -27.48
N ASP A 38 -11.40 -1.24 -26.90
CA ASP A 38 -10.84 -2.16 -25.91
C ASP A 38 -11.04 -1.57 -24.51
N ILE A 39 -11.69 -2.33 -23.63
CA ILE A 39 -11.91 -1.94 -22.24
C ILE A 39 -11.04 -2.81 -21.36
N GLN A 40 -10.15 -2.18 -20.63
CA GLN A 40 -9.34 -2.81 -19.58
C GLN A 40 -10.15 -2.85 -18.29
N THR A 41 -10.29 -4.05 -17.75
CA THR A 41 -10.81 -4.30 -16.42
C THR A 41 -9.63 -4.58 -15.46
N ASP A 42 -9.91 -4.78 -14.20
CA ASP A 42 -8.91 -5.20 -13.21
C ASP A 42 -8.27 -6.58 -13.50
N LYS A 43 -8.88 -7.37 -14.40
CA LYS A 43 -8.48 -8.76 -14.69
C LYS A 43 -8.02 -9.00 -16.12
N ALA A 44 -8.56 -8.28 -17.08
CA ALA A 44 -8.24 -8.49 -18.50
C ALA A 44 -8.64 -7.27 -19.34
N THR A 45 -8.06 -7.16 -20.55
CA THR A 45 -8.57 -6.30 -21.60
C THR A 45 -9.56 -7.08 -22.43
N VAL A 46 -10.77 -6.55 -22.61
CA VAL A 46 -11.87 -7.19 -23.34
C VAL A 46 -12.32 -6.28 -24.46
N GLU A 47 -12.50 -6.86 -25.64
CA GLU A 47 -13.06 -6.18 -26.81
C GLU A 47 -14.53 -5.83 -26.57
N PHE A 48 -14.89 -4.57 -26.81
CA PHE A 48 -16.23 -4.06 -26.61
C PHE A 48 -16.93 -3.85 -27.94
N GLU A 49 -18.06 -4.57 -28.12
CA GLU A 49 -18.87 -4.54 -29.33
C GLU A 49 -20.06 -3.57 -29.21
N ALA A 50 -20.38 -2.90 -30.29
CA ALA A 50 -21.55 -2.02 -30.37
C ALA A 50 -22.86 -2.81 -30.30
N TYR A 51 -23.73 -2.50 -29.37
CA TYR A 51 -25.07 -3.14 -29.27
C TYR A 51 -26.06 -2.67 -30.32
N VAL A 52 -25.81 -1.49 -30.92
CA VAL A 52 -26.66 -0.81 -31.90
C VAL A 52 -25.81 -0.32 -33.06
N GLY A 53 -26.33 -0.42 -34.29
CA GLY A 53 -25.71 0.22 -35.46
C GLY A 53 -26.11 1.68 -35.59
N GLY A 54 -25.23 2.50 -36.12
CA GLY A 54 -25.44 3.93 -36.32
C GLY A 54 -24.17 4.69 -36.65
N VAL A 55 -24.10 5.96 -36.30
CA VAL A 55 -22.90 6.78 -36.41
C VAL A 55 -22.40 7.08 -34.99
N LEU A 56 -21.14 6.86 -34.73
CA LEU A 56 -20.52 7.20 -33.44
C LEU A 56 -20.50 8.74 -33.29
N GLY A 57 -21.47 9.29 -32.56
CA GLY A 57 -21.70 10.74 -32.52
C GLY A 57 -20.67 11.47 -31.69
N LYS A 58 -20.49 11.07 -30.41
CA LYS A 58 -19.53 11.70 -29.51
C LYS A 58 -18.94 10.68 -28.54
N ILE A 59 -17.62 10.79 -28.30
CA ILE A 59 -16.87 10.02 -27.31
C ILE A 59 -16.67 10.89 -26.07
N TYR A 60 -17.16 10.43 -24.92
CA TYR A 60 -16.95 11.09 -23.62
C TYR A 60 -15.79 10.47 -22.84
N ALA A 61 -15.50 9.19 -23.08
CA ALA A 61 -14.43 8.46 -22.44
C ALA A 61 -13.11 8.69 -23.16
N ALA A 62 -12.20 9.44 -22.56
CA ALA A 62 -10.82 9.54 -23.05
C ALA A 62 -10.06 8.24 -22.82
N GLU A 63 -9.15 7.87 -23.73
CA GLU A 63 -8.27 6.72 -23.56
C GLU A 63 -7.39 6.87 -22.30
N GLY A 64 -7.26 5.80 -21.53
CA GLY A 64 -6.47 5.76 -20.30
C GLY A 64 -7.16 6.30 -19.04
N VAL A 65 -8.42 6.73 -19.11
CA VAL A 65 -9.19 7.23 -17.96
C VAL A 65 -10.11 6.14 -17.43
N ALA A 66 -10.08 5.91 -16.10
CA ALA A 66 -11.00 4.98 -15.44
C ALA A 66 -12.38 5.61 -15.29
N ILE A 67 -13.43 4.90 -15.72
CA ILE A 67 -14.81 5.35 -15.74
C ILE A 67 -15.67 4.33 -14.99
N PRO A 68 -16.53 4.77 -14.06
CA PRO A 68 -17.44 3.89 -13.32
C PRO A 68 -18.39 3.11 -14.23
N VAL A 69 -18.73 1.88 -13.84
CA VAL A 69 -19.74 1.05 -14.53
C VAL A 69 -21.08 1.79 -14.53
N GLY A 70 -21.72 1.84 -15.72
CA GLY A 70 -22.99 2.54 -15.93
C GLY A 70 -22.85 4.01 -16.34
N GLU A 71 -21.66 4.60 -16.31
CA GLU A 71 -21.43 5.96 -16.81
C GLU A 71 -21.30 5.98 -18.34
N THR A 72 -21.73 7.08 -18.96
CA THR A 72 -21.75 7.23 -20.41
C THR A 72 -20.34 7.34 -20.98
N ILE A 73 -19.98 6.44 -21.90
CA ILE A 73 -18.67 6.44 -22.59
C ILE A 73 -18.75 6.99 -24.00
N ALA A 74 -19.87 6.80 -24.70
CA ALA A 74 -20.08 7.34 -26.03
C ALA A 74 -21.59 7.40 -26.37
N VAL A 75 -21.93 8.05 -27.48
CA VAL A 75 -23.29 8.11 -28.00
C VAL A 75 -23.29 7.71 -29.47
N ILE A 76 -24.20 6.80 -29.87
CA ILE A 76 -24.47 6.44 -31.26
C ILE A 76 -25.76 7.13 -31.68
N THR A 77 -25.74 7.83 -32.84
CA THR A 77 -26.87 8.52 -33.45
C THR A 77 -27.25 7.88 -34.78
N GLU A 78 -28.49 8.05 -35.22
CA GLU A 78 -28.88 7.71 -36.60
C GLU A 78 -28.29 8.74 -37.58
N PRO A 79 -28.01 8.37 -38.85
CA PRO A 79 -27.44 9.28 -39.82
C PRO A 79 -28.33 10.51 -40.03
N GLY A 80 -27.84 11.71 -39.65
CA GLY A 80 -28.53 12.99 -39.83
C GLY A 80 -29.24 13.57 -38.60
N GLU A 81 -29.04 13.02 -37.42
CA GLU A 81 -29.62 13.53 -36.16
C GLU A 81 -28.58 14.36 -35.39
N ASP A 82 -28.97 15.57 -34.93
CA ASP A 82 -28.13 16.45 -34.14
C ASP A 82 -27.89 15.87 -32.73
N ILE A 83 -26.66 15.96 -32.24
CA ILE A 83 -26.24 15.41 -30.95
C ILE A 83 -26.82 16.28 -29.83
N PRO A 84 -27.58 15.73 -28.86
CA PRO A 84 -27.97 16.46 -27.66
C PRO A 84 -26.74 16.73 -26.80
N VAL A 85 -26.37 18.00 -26.66
CA VAL A 85 -25.29 18.43 -25.73
C VAL A 85 -25.82 18.28 -24.30
N GLN A 86 -25.44 17.22 -23.61
CA GLN A 86 -25.56 17.16 -22.17
C GLN A 86 -24.32 17.82 -21.56
N ASP A 87 -24.50 19.03 -21.03
CA ASP A 87 -23.54 19.65 -20.14
C ASP A 87 -23.43 18.81 -18.86
N THR A 88 -22.31 18.12 -18.69
CA THR A 88 -21.94 17.49 -17.41
C THR A 88 -21.38 18.56 -16.49
N SER A 89 -22.27 19.37 -15.91
CA SER A 89 -21.97 20.08 -14.67
C SER A 89 -22.33 19.17 -13.50
N SER A 90 -21.33 18.77 -12.75
CA SER A 90 -21.41 18.04 -11.49
C SER A 90 -22.40 18.72 -10.54
N GLU A 91 -23.56 18.12 -10.31
CA GLU A 91 -24.39 18.45 -9.15
C GLU A 91 -24.05 17.51 -8.01
N THR A 92 -23.41 18.12 -7.00
CA THR A 92 -23.28 17.57 -5.66
C THR A 92 -24.67 17.66 -4.98
N PRO A 93 -25.22 16.61 -4.42
CA PRO A 93 -26.43 16.72 -3.59
C PRO A 93 -26.08 17.45 -2.29
N SER A 94 -26.65 18.63 -2.15
CA SER A 94 -26.69 19.40 -0.92
C SER A 94 -27.75 18.82 0.00
N GLU A 95 -27.36 18.18 1.08
CA GLU A 95 -28.25 17.92 2.23
C GLU A 95 -28.33 19.18 3.08
N GLU A 96 -29.52 19.69 3.22
CA GLU A 96 -29.89 20.78 4.10
C GLU A 96 -29.98 20.30 5.57
N PRO A 97 -29.45 21.03 6.55
CA PRO A 97 -29.48 20.59 7.94
C PRO A 97 -30.73 21.12 8.67
N ALA A 98 -31.41 20.21 9.34
CA ALA A 98 -32.42 20.56 10.32
C ALA A 98 -31.83 21.02 11.66
N SER A 99 -32.31 22.13 12.04
CA SER A 99 -32.23 23.04 13.18
C SER A 99 -32.23 22.45 14.60
N ALA A 100 -31.51 23.20 15.46
CA ALA A 100 -31.68 23.55 16.89
C ALA A 100 -30.98 22.61 17.91
N SER A 101 -30.27 23.08 18.93
CA SER A 101 -30.35 24.27 19.77
C SER A 101 -29.12 24.36 20.69
N ASN A 102 -28.69 25.57 20.88
CA ASN A 102 -28.09 26.24 22.05
C ASN A 102 -27.53 25.45 23.23
N SER A 103 -26.28 25.71 23.57
CA SER A 103 -25.90 26.29 24.87
C SER A 103 -24.49 26.92 24.81
N LYS A 104 -24.46 28.12 25.38
CA LYS A 104 -23.30 29.01 25.59
C LYS A 104 -22.37 28.47 26.66
N GLU A 105 -21.04 28.70 26.49
CA GLU A 105 -20.21 29.28 27.54
C GLU A 105 -18.85 29.73 26.95
N THR A 106 -18.70 30.98 26.87
CA THR A 106 -17.76 31.96 27.43
C THR A 106 -16.26 31.79 27.13
N VAL A 107 -15.78 32.72 26.32
CA VAL A 107 -14.40 33.26 26.12
C VAL A 107 -13.98 33.97 27.44
N PRO A 108 -12.70 34.33 27.78
CA PRO A 108 -11.76 34.97 26.87
C PRO A 108 -10.27 34.63 27.07
N GLU A 109 -9.41 34.89 26.08
CA GLU A 109 -8.25 35.76 26.34
C GLU A 109 -7.60 36.25 25.03
N GLN A 110 -7.60 37.55 24.93
CA GLN A 110 -6.92 38.36 23.92
C GLN A 110 -5.40 38.28 24.10
N VAL A 111 -4.67 38.13 23.00
CA VAL A 111 -3.31 38.63 22.90
C VAL A 111 -3.27 39.67 21.79
N THR A 112 -3.04 40.86 22.23
CA THR A 112 -2.91 42.14 21.52
C THR A 112 -1.75 42.14 20.53
N GLU A 113 -2.05 42.54 19.31
CA GLU A 113 -1.07 43.07 18.36
C GLU A 113 -0.54 44.41 18.85
N THR A 114 0.77 44.57 18.79
CA THR A 114 1.40 45.91 18.94
C THR A 114 2.11 46.25 17.62
N PRO A 115 1.94 47.49 17.14
CA PRO A 115 2.42 47.89 15.82
C PRO A 115 3.92 48.22 15.83
N VAL A 116 4.56 47.92 14.71
CA VAL A 116 5.96 48.28 14.43
C VAL A 116 6.05 49.77 14.23
N GLY A 117 6.66 50.43 15.21
CA GLY A 117 7.04 51.85 15.12
C GLY A 117 8.39 52.01 14.44
N GLU A 118 8.45 52.93 13.50
CA GLU A 118 9.69 53.51 12.97
C GLU A 118 10.55 54.03 14.09
N VAL A 119 11.80 53.62 14.15
CA VAL A 119 12.81 54.24 15.00
C VAL A 119 13.96 54.70 14.11
N SER A 120 13.89 55.93 13.73
CA SER A 120 15.05 56.73 13.37
C SER A 120 15.70 57.20 14.68
N SER A 121 16.89 56.71 15.00
CA SER A 121 17.75 57.30 16.03
C SER A 121 19.21 57.33 15.60
N PRO A 122 19.94 58.46 15.84
CA PRO A 122 21.29 58.62 15.32
C PRO A 122 22.27 57.75 16.12
N VAL A 123 23.14 57.08 15.42
CA VAL A 123 24.25 56.30 16.01
C VAL A 123 25.23 57.27 16.64
N GLU A 124 25.15 57.45 17.95
CA GLU A 124 26.14 58.15 18.78
C GLU A 124 27.37 57.26 18.93
N GLY A 125 28.54 57.67 18.42
CA GLY A 125 29.79 57.01 18.77
C GLY A 125 30.97 57.14 17.80
N VAL A 126 30.76 57.43 16.51
CA VAL A 126 31.92 57.52 15.57
C VAL A 126 32.52 58.90 15.63
N ARG A 127 33.73 58.99 16.24
CA ARG A 127 34.50 60.26 16.30
C ARG A 127 35.22 60.51 14.99
N ALA A 128 34.67 61.35 14.13
CA ALA A 128 35.29 61.79 12.87
C ALA A 128 35.46 63.29 12.78
N SER A 129 36.50 63.71 12.09
CA SER A 129 36.69 65.14 11.84
C SER A 129 35.62 65.68 10.86
N PRO A 130 35.27 67.01 10.90
CA PRO A 130 34.28 67.53 9.97
C PRO A 130 34.64 67.34 8.51
N LEU A 131 35.91 67.36 8.17
CA LEU A 131 36.41 67.12 6.81
C LEU A 131 36.27 65.61 6.42
N ALA A 132 36.62 64.71 7.35
CA ALA A 132 36.47 63.28 7.11
C ALA A 132 35.00 62.86 6.89
N ARG A 133 34.05 63.46 7.64
CA ARG A 133 32.60 63.28 7.46
C ARG A 133 32.11 63.73 6.10
N ARG A 134 32.64 64.87 5.61
CA ARG A 134 32.28 65.36 4.28
C ARG A 134 32.81 64.52 3.17
N LEU A 135 34.06 64.10 3.23
CA LEU A 135 34.70 63.21 2.25
C LEU A 135 34.04 61.80 2.26
N ALA A 136 33.72 61.27 3.42
CA ALA A 136 33.04 59.97 3.51
C ALA A 136 31.64 60.05 2.86
N LYS A 137 30.90 61.12 3.07
CA LYS A 137 29.60 61.36 2.43
C LYS A 137 29.70 61.53 0.91
N GLU A 138 30.72 62.25 0.41
CA GLU A 138 30.99 62.42 -1.03
C GLU A 138 31.37 61.11 -1.71
N ARG A 139 32.06 60.19 -1.00
CA ARG A 139 32.55 58.93 -1.54
C ARG A 139 31.67 57.74 -1.17
N GLY A 140 30.59 57.93 -0.43
CA GLY A 140 29.69 56.86 -0.02
C GLY A 140 30.32 55.84 0.96
N ILE A 141 31.28 56.28 1.79
CA ILE A 141 32.01 55.43 2.74
C ILE A 141 31.32 55.50 4.09
N ASP A 142 30.98 54.33 4.65
CA ASP A 142 30.44 54.22 6.00
C ASP A 142 31.58 54.41 7.02
N LEU A 143 31.46 55.46 7.82
CA LEU A 143 32.44 55.81 8.84
C LEU A 143 32.60 54.75 9.94
N SER A 144 31.63 53.89 10.13
CA SER A 144 31.70 52.80 11.10
C SER A 144 32.72 51.73 10.70
N THR A 145 33.05 51.64 9.43
CA THR A 145 34.00 50.66 8.85
C THR A 145 35.42 51.16 8.73
N VAL A 146 35.66 52.45 9.06
CA VAL A 146 36.95 53.10 8.93
C VAL A 146 37.63 53.21 10.29
N LEU A 147 38.86 52.69 10.41
CA LEU A 147 39.69 52.83 11.60
C LEU A 147 40.32 54.22 11.63
N GLY A 148 40.00 55.04 12.69
CA GLY A 148 40.54 56.39 12.86
C GLY A 148 41.96 56.40 13.40
N SER A 149 42.91 57.07 12.69
CA SER A 149 44.30 57.22 13.10
C SER A 149 44.61 58.50 13.87
N GLY A 150 43.64 59.41 14.05
CA GLY A 150 43.81 60.63 14.74
C GLY A 150 43.75 60.50 16.29
N PRO A 151 44.08 61.62 17.03
CA PRO A 151 44.11 61.59 18.48
C PRO A 151 42.80 61.15 19.12
N GLY A 152 42.89 60.10 19.97
CA GLY A 152 41.74 59.51 20.61
C GLY A 152 40.87 58.65 19.67
N GLY A 153 41.43 58.04 18.60
CA GLY A 153 40.74 57.22 17.67
C GLY A 153 39.84 57.96 16.70
N ARG A 154 40.07 59.27 16.49
CA ARG A 154 39.26 60.10 15.57
C ARG A 154 39.58 59.83 14.12
N ILE A 155 38.61 59.53 13.28
CA ILE A 155 38.78 59.41 11.84
C ILE A 155 39.16 60.73 11.22
N VAL A 156 40.29 60.80 10.55
CA VAL A 156 40.82 62.00 9.85
C VAL A 156 40.77 61.73 8.33
N GLU A 157 41.00 62.85 7.56
CA GLU A 157 40.97 62.83 6.09
C GLU A 157 41.82 61.69 5.46
N LYS A 158 43.04 61.52 5.99
CA LYS A 158 43.95 60.45 5.51
C LYS A 158 43.41 59.03 5.62
N ASP A 159 42.53 58.78 6.59
CA ASP A 159 41.89 57.47 6.81
C ASP A 159 40.87 57.18 5.73
N ILE A 160 40.15 58.21 5.28
CA ILE A 160 39.18 58.11 4.20
C ILE A 160 39.87 57.91 2.84
N ASP A 161 41.04 58.63 2.64
CA ASP A 161 41.82 58.49 1.41
C ASP A 161 42.54 57.12 1.33
N ALA A 162 42.95 56.58 2.47
CA ALA A 162 43.58 55.26 2.56
C ALA A 162 42.58 54.10 2.57
N TYR A 163 41.31 54.36 2.70
CA TYR A 163 40.28 53.35 2.74
C TYR A 163 40.11 52.69 1.36
N LYS A 164 40.81 51.60 1.16
CA LYS A 164 40.54 50.67 0.07
C LYS A 164 39.35 49.86 0.48
N GLY A 165 38.16 50.25 0.02
CA GLY A 165 36.89 49.61 0.37
C GLY A 165 37.07 48.11 0.59
N VAL A 166 36.69 47.64 1.77
CA VAL A 166 36.50 46.19 1.97
C VAL A 166 35.32 45.83 1.07
N SER A 167 35.63 45.18 -0.03
CA SER A 167 34.61 44.55 -0.86
C SER A 167 33.82 43.66 0.09
N ALA A 168 32.63 44.11 0.47
CA ALA A 168 31.72 43.27 1.21
C ALA A 168 31.49 42.04 0.35
N ALA A 169 32.11 40.94 0.75
CA ALA A 169 31.69 39.63 0.23
C ALA A 169 30.19 39.58 0.51
N ALA A 170 29.40 39.61 -0.54
CA ALA A 170 27.97 39.41 -0.43
C ALA A 170 27.77 38.16 0.44
N PRO A 171 26.87 38.19 1.44
CA PRO A 171 26.57 36.99 2.17
C PRO A 171 26.18 35.94 1.13
N VAL A 172 26.94 34.85 1.08
CA VAL A 172 26.53 33.64 0.33
C VAL A 172 25.30 33.20 1.06
N ILE A 173 24.14 33.67 0.60
CA ILE A 173 22.87 33.05 0.92
C ILE A 173 23.03 31.67 0.30
N SER A 174 23.40 30.69 1.11
CA SER A 174 23.23 29.30 0.74
C SER A 174 21.74 29.19 0.37
N THR A 175 21.47 29.17 -0.92
CA THR A 175 20.17 28.80 -1.43
C THR A 175 19.91 27.44 -0.82
N ILE A 176 19.02 27.40 0.19
CA ILE A 176 18.41 26.16 0.63
C ILE A 176 17.84 25.59 -0.66
N GLN A 177 18.48 24.54 -1.20
CA GLN A 177 17.91 23.80 -2.30
C GLN A 177 16.53 23.42 -1.82
N ALA A 178 15.50 23.95 -2.46
CA ALA A 178 14.14 23.51 -2.22
C ALA A 178 14.15 22.00 -2.44
N ASP A 179 13.75 21.24 -1.42
CA ASP A 179 13.63 19.79 -1.51
C ASP A 179 12.80 19.50 -2.75
N SER A 180 13.44 18.90 -3.75
CA SER A 180 12.75 18.50 -4.98
C SER A 180 11.93 17.27 -4.64
N VAL A 181 10.63 17.43 -4.48
CA VAL A 181 9.69 16.32 -4.36
C VAL A 181 9.64 15.61 -5.71
N THR A 182 10.12 14.37 -5.73
CA THR A 182 10.00 13.50 -6.89
C THR A 182 8.75 12.65 -6.73
N THR A 183 7.84 12.70 -7.69
CA THR A 183 6.62 11.89 -7.72
C THR A 183 6.81 10.76 -8.73
N GLU A 184 6.62 9.52 -8.26
CA GLU A 184 6.65 8.32 -9.10
C GLU A 184 5.23 7.74 -9.18
N GLN A 185 4.79 7.39 -10.39
CA GLN A 185 3.51 6.76 -10.64
C GLN A 185 3.57 5.28 -10.21
N LEU A 186 2.58 4.84 -9.44
CA LEU A 186 2.48 3.43 -9.05
C LEU A 186 2.13 2.55 -10.24
N THR A 187 2.76 1.37 -10.31
CA THR A 187 2.38 0.33 -11.28
C THR A 187 0.95 -0.16 -11.03
N SER A 188 0.29 -0.70 -12.05
CA SER A 188 -1.07 -1.27 -11.93
C SER A 188 -1.16 -2.35 -10.85
N MET A 189 -0.16 -3.23 -10.75
CA MET A 189 -0.04 -4.23 -9.68
C MET A 189 0.00 -3.56 -8.30
N ARG A 190 0.80 -2.51 -8.11
CA ARG A 190 0.90 -1.81 -6.81
C ARG A 190 -0.40 -1.11 -6.45
N GLN A 191 -1.10 -0.55 -7.44
CA GLN A 191 -2.43 0.03 -7.25
C GLN A 191 -3.47 -1.02 -6.83
N ALA A 192 -3.45 -2.21 -7.47
CA ALA A 192 -4.32 -3.32 -7.11
C ALA A 192 -4.06 -3.80 -5.66
N ILE A 193 -2.78 -3.99 -5.28
CA ILE A 193 -2.40 -4.33 -3.91
C ILE A 193 -2.92 -3.28 -2.92
N ALA A 194 -2.77 -1.98 -3.23
CA ALA A 194 -3.25 -0.90 -2.37
C ALA A 194 -4.76 -0.97 -2.16
N ARG A 195 -5.56 -1.17 -3.23
CA ARG A 195 -7.01 -1.33 -3.13
C ARG A 195 -7.40 -2.53 -2.26
N VAL A 196 -6.81 -3.70 -2.51
CA VAL A 196 -7.10 -4.93 -1.77
C VAL A 196 -6.74 -4.80 -0.29
N THR A 197 -5.57 -4.27 0.03
CA THR A 197 -5.12 -4.13 1.42
C THR A 197 -5.90 -3.07 2.21
N VAL A 198 -6.22 -1.94 1.59
CA VAL A 198 -7.10 -0.92 2.20
C VAL A 198 -8.49 -1.51 2.42
N GLY A 199 -9.08 -2.13 1.39
CA GLY A 199 -10.38 -2.78 1.49
C GLY A 199 -10.44 -3.80 2.63
N SER A 200 -9.43 -4.67 2.74
CA SER A 200 -9.34 -5.64 3.83
C SER A 200 -9.31 -4.96 5.21
N LYS A 201 -8.42 -3.96 5.38
CA LYS A 201 -8.24 -3.28 6.68
C LYS A 201 -9.44 -2.45 7.12
N THR A 202 -10.20 -1.90 6.19
CA THR A 202 -11.37 -1.07 6.50
C THR A 202 -12.63 -1.88 6.70
N THR A 203 -12.77 -3.05 6.05
CA THR A 203 -14.01 -3.84 6.11
C THR A 203 -13.95 -4.98 7.12
N ALA A 204 -12.79 -5.63 7.32
CA ALA A 204 -12.62 -6.73 8.25
C ALA A 204 -12.05 -6.23 9.58
N PRO A 205 -12.76 -6.37 10.71
CA PRO A 205 -12.23 -6.03 12.03
C PRO A 205 -11.15 -7.04 12.43
N HIS A 206 -9.89 -6.72 12.11
CA HIS A 206 -8.77 -7.59 12.41
C HIS A 206 -8.47 -7.64 13.91
N PHE A 207 -8.31 -8.83 14.45
CA PHE A 207 -7.62 -9.03 15.72
C PHE A 207 -6.51 -10.08 15.57
N TYR A 208 -5.60 -10.14 16.53
CA TYR A 208 -4.35 -10.87 16.39
C TYR A 208 -4.09 -11.72 17.62
N VAL A 209 -3.73 -12.98 17.41
CA VAL A 209 -3.30 -13.90 18.46
C VAL A 209 -1.91 -14.42 18.11
N THR A 210 -0.96 -14.28 19.03
CA THR A 210 0.42 -14.73 18.84
C THR A 210 0.76 -15.81 19.85
N SER A 211 1.44 -16.86 19.40
CA SER A 211 1.97 -17.91 20.26
C SER A 211 3.40 -18.25 19.86
N GLU A 212 4.18 -18.64 20.85
CA GLU A 212 5.51 -19.19 20.66
C GLU A 212 5.42 -20.70 20.44
N VAL A 213 6.14 -21.21 19.45
CA VAL A 213 6.16 -22.62 19.01
C VAL A 213 7.57 -23.15 19.12
N ASP A 214 7.77 -24.26 19.81
CA ASP A 214 9.03 -24.95 19.83
C ASP A 214 9.22 -25.80 18.57
N MET A 215 10.17 -25.39 17.76
CA MET A 215 10.46 -25.98 16.45
C MET A 215 11.62 -27.01 16.48
N LEU A 216 12.15 -27.33 17.67
CA LEU A 216 13.30 -28.25 17.77
C LEU A 216 12.97 -29.59 17.10
N LYS A 217 11.91 -30.26 17.58
CA LYS A 217 11.49 -31.56 17.04
C LYS A 217 11.06 -31.46 15.57
N ALA A 218 10.38 -30.38 15.18
CA ALA A 218 9.99 -30.15 13.79
C ALA A 218 11.22 -30.02 12.87
N THR A 219 12.27 -29.37 13.34
CA THR A 219 13.52 -29.22 12.59
C THR A 219 14.24 -30.56 12.43
N GLU A 220 14.33 -31.36 13.51
CA GLU A 220 14.91 -32.70 13.49
C GLU A 220 14.13 -33.64 12.58
N PHE A 221 12.81 -33.70 12.73
CA PHE A 221 11.91 -34.48 11.87
C PHE A 221 12.02 -34.12 10.39
N ARG A 222 12.12 -32.81 10.07
CA ARG A 222 12.36 -32.37 8.70
C ARG A 222 13.67 -32.90 8.14
N GLN A 223 14.74 -32.95 8.96
CA GLN A 223 16.01 -33.48 8.53
C GLN A 223 15.90 -34.98 8.24
N GLU A 224 15.31 -35.76 9.13
CA GLU A 224 15.09 -37.22 8.96
C GLU A 224 14.28 -37.53 7.69
N ILE A 225 13.18 -36.79 7.44
CA ILE A 225 12.40 -36.94 6.20
C ILE A 225 13.25 -36.61 4.97
N ASN A 226 14.03 -35.54 5.01
CA ASN A 226 14.86 -35.13 3.87
C ASN A 226 16.01 -36.14 3.58
N GLU A 227 16.47 -36.85 4.58
CA GLU A 227 17.42 -37.95 4.42
C GLU A 227 16.76 -39.21 3.81
N ALA A 228 15.50 -39.47 4.15
CA ALA A 228 14.73 -40.60 3.63
C ALA A 228 14.21 -40.38 2.20
N LEU A 229 13.99 -39.15 1.76
CA LEU A 229 13.52 -38.84 0.42
C LEU A 229 14.66 -38.92 -0.59
N THR A 230 14.53 -39.87 -1.55
CA THR A 230 15.55 -40.20 -2.58
C THR A 230 15.25 -39.63 -3.97
N ASP A 231 14.05 -39.04 -4.17
CA ASP A 231 13.57 -38.49 -5.43
C ASP A 231 13.97 -37.04 -5.72
N GLY A 232 14.83 -36.43 -4.88
CA GLY A 232 15.24 -35.06 -4.99
C GLY A 232 14.29 -34.08 -4.30
N THR A 233 13.13 -34.50 -3.81
CA THR A 233 12.21 -33.67 -3.04
C THR A 233 12.88 -33.19 -1.75
N ARG A 234 12.67 -31.93 -1.39
CA ARG A 234 13.15 -31.34 -0.12
C ARG A 234 12.00 -30.66 0.59
N VAL A 235 11.69 -31.13 1.78
CA VAL A 235 10.70 -30.54 2.69
C VAL A 235 11.29 -29.32 3.39
N SER A 236 10.64 -28.19 3.27
CA SER A 236 11.00 -26.95 3.97
C SER A 236 10.25 -26.83 5.32
N ILE A 237 10.67 -25.88 6.16
CA ILE A 237 9.91 -25.52 7.37
C ILE A 237 8.50 -25.03 6.99
N ASN A 238 8.39 -24.29 5.88
CA ASN A 238 7.11 -23.78 5.41
C ASN A 238 6.14 -24.91 5.05
N ASP A 239 6.62 -26.01 4.47
CA ASP A 239 5.78 -27.18 4.12
C ASP A 239 5.22 -27.87 5.36
N LEU A 240 6.02 -27.93 6.46
CA LEU A 240 5.52 -28.43 7.74
C LEU A 240 4.40 -27.53 8.28
N ILE A 241 4.56 -26.20 8.16
CA ILE A 241 3.56 -25.22 8.60
C ILE A 241 2.29 -25.32 7.76
N ILE A 242 2.42 -25.47 6.43
CA ILE A 242 1.28 -25.67 5.52
C ILE A 242 0.52 -26.94 5.89
N LYS A 243 1.21 -28.06 6.14
CA LYS A 243 0.58 -29.31 6.55
C LYS A 243 -0.11 -29.18 7.91
N ALA A 244 0.54 -28.53 8.88
CA ALA A 244 -0.05 -28.26 10.20
C ALA A 244 -1.31 -27.39 10.09
N ALA A 245 -1.27 -26.33 9.27
CA ALA A 245 -2.42 -25.49 9.01
C ALA A 245 -3.55 -26.27 8.34
N ALA A 246 -3.26 -27.12 7.34
CA ALA A 246 -4.27 -27.94 6.68
C ALA A 246 -4.99 -28.89 7.66
N ILE A 247 -4.25 -29.53 8.57
CA ILE A 247 -4.84 -30.40 9.60
C ILE A 247 -5.67 -29.57 10.60
N ALA A 248 -5.17 -28.43 11.03
CA ALA A 248 -5.88 -27.55 11.96
C ALA A 248 -7.17 -26.97 11.34
N LEU A 249 -7.15 -26.53 10.07
CA LEU A 249 -8.31 -26.02 9.34
C LEU A 249 -9.43 -27.06 9.22
N LYS A 250 -9.09 -28.35 9.07
CA LYS A 250 -10.07 -29.44 9.06
C LYS A 250 -10.84 -29.53 10.40
N LYS A 251 -10.16 -29.23 11.51
CA LYS A 251 -10.75 -29.24 12.85
C LYS A 251 -11.50 -27.91 13.16
N PHE A 252 -11.06 -26.81 12.56
CA PHE A 252 -11.61 -25.48 12.79
C PHE A 252 -12.11 -24.86 11.47
N PRO A 253 -13.22 -25.34 10.91
CA PRO A 253 -13.68 -25.00 9.56
C PRO A 253 -14.07 -23.51 9.38
N LYS A 254 -14.35 -22.76 10.46
CA LYS A 254 -14.60 -21.33 10.38
C LYS A 254 -13.43 -20.55 9.76
N PHE A 255 -12.19 -20.97 10.02
CA PHE A 255 -11.01 -20.32 9.43
C PHE A 255 -10.82 -20.65 7.94
N ASN A 256 -11.59 -21.60 7.39
CA ASN A 256 -11.70 -21.93 5.98
C ASN A 256 -13.04 -21.45 5.37
N ALA A 257 -13.63 -20.41 5.93
CA ALA A 257 -14.87 -19.82 5.46
C ALA A 257 -14.65 -18.40 4.98
N PHE A 258 -15.57 -17.90 4.16
CA PHE A 258 -15.63 -16.50 3.75
C PHE A 258 -16.80 -15.81 4.43
N PHE A 259 -16.58 -14.59 4.90
CA PHE A 259 -17.67 -13.75 5.38
C PHE A 259 -18.32 -13.03 4.18
N LYS A 260 -19.57 -13.38 3.89
CA LYS A 260 -20.36 -12.73 2.83
C LYS A 260 -21.65 -12.16 3.43
N GLU A 261 -21.83 -10.86 3.30
CA GLU A 261 -22.97 -10.13 3.82
C GLU A 261 -23.19 -10.40 5.33
N ASN A 262 -24.08 -11.32 5.70
CA ASN A 262 -24.36 -11.73 7.09
C ASN A 262 -24.27 -13.25 7.27
N ALA A 263 -23.51 -13.94 6.42
CA ALA A 263 -23.37 -15.40 6.45
C ALA A 263 -21.91 -15.83 6.33
N LEU A 264 -21.62 -17.06 6.75
CA LEU A 264 -20.34 -17.70 6.52
C LEU A 264 -20.51 -18.75 5.40
N GLU A 265 -19.73 -18.59 4.35
CA GLU A 265 -19.61 -19.56 3.25
C GLU A 265 -18.46 -20.50 3.55
N PHE A 266 -18.78 -21.76 3.90
CA PHE A 266 -17.78 -22.78 4.23
C PHE A 266 -17.31 -23.49 2.96
N HIS A 267 -15.99 -23.61 2.84
CA HIS A 267 -15.36 -24.34 1.74
C HIS A 267 -14.98 -25.76 2.17
N SER A 268 -15.28 -26.74 1.33
CA SER A 268 -14.92 -28.14 1.59
C SER A 268 -13.46 -28.46 1.29
N SER A 269 -12.87 -27.78 0.30
CA SER A 269 -11.45 -27.91 -0.07
C SER A 269 -10.61 -26.93 0.76
N LEU A 270 -9.43 -27.39 1.18
CA LEU A 270 -8.46 -26.57 1.90
C LEU A 270 -7.35 -26.12 0.94
N ASN A 271 -7.54 -24.94 0.37
CA ASN A 271 -6.61 -24.36 -0.60
C ASN A 271 -5.77 -23.28 0.09
N ILE A 272 -4.52 -23.62 0.39
CA ILE A 272 -3.66 -22.75 1.19
C ILE A 272 -2.78 -21.89 0.29
N GLY A 273 -3.02 -20.60 0.32
CA GLY A 273 -2.21 -19.59 -0.37
C GLY A 273 -0.88 -19.34 0.35
N ILE A 274 0.17 -19.22 -0.43
CA ILE A 274 1.51 -18.89 0.06
C ILE A 274 1.85 -17.47 -0.42
N ALA A 275 2.16 -16.58 0.52
CA ALA A 275 2.61 -15.24 0.18
C ALA A 275 4.03 -15.29 -0.42
N ILE A 276 4.16 -14.93 -1.69
CA ILE A 276 5.41 -14.91 -2.44
C ILE A 276 5.75 -13.46 -2.80
N ALA A 277 6.92 -13.00 -2.37
CA ALA A 277 7.45 -11.69 -2.73
C ALA A 277 8.14 -11.77 -4.10
N LEU A 278 7.65 -10.98 -5.06
CA LEU A 278 8.23 -10.84 -6.39
C LEU A 278 8.72 -9.41 -6.60
N PRO A 279 9.64 -9.16 -7.56
CA PRO A 279 10.05 -7.79 -7.90
C PRO A 279 8.87 -6.88 -8.29
N SER A 280 7.83 -7.43 -8.91
CA SER A 280 6.60 -6.74 -9.31
C SER A 280 5.66 -6.45 -8.14
N GLY A 281 5.73 -7.19 -7.03
CA GLY A 281 4.86 -7.05 -5.88
C GLY A 281 4.68 -8.34 -5.07
N LEU A 282 3.58 -8.44 -4.33
CA LEU A 282 3.22 -9.59 -3.52
C LEU A 282 2.10 -10.38 -4.21
N MET A 283 2.29 -11.68 -4.34
CA MET A 283 1.27 -12.61 -4.82
C MET A 283 0.97 -13.69 -3.78
N VAL A 284 -0.23 -14.26 -3.80
CA VAL A 284 -0.66 -15.28 -2.84
C VAL A 284 -1.28 -16.48 -3.58
N PRO A 285 -0.51 -17.15 -4.44
CA PRO A 285 -1.01 -18.35 -5.13
C PRO A 285 -1.17 -19.52 -4.16
N GLY A 286 -2.10 -20.44 -4.46
CA GLY A 286 -2.50 -21.51 -3.57
C GLY A 286 -2.14 -22.91 -4.01
N ILE A 287 -1.86 -23.77 -3.03
CA ILE A 287 -1.82 -25.22 -3.18
C ILE A 287 -3.23 -25.75 -2.93
N ASN A 288 -3.83 -26.35 -3.94
CA ASN A 288 -5.19 -26.88 -3.85
C ASN A 288 -5.22 -28.20 -3.07
N ASN A 289 -6.31 -28.44 -2.32
CA ASN A 289 -6.62 -29.68 -1.60
C ASN A 289 -5.48 -30.15 -0.68
N CYS A 290 -4.95 -29.25 0.15
CA CYS A 290 -3.84 -29.54 1.06
C CYS A 290 -4.18 -30.65 2.07
N GLU A 291 -5.47 -30.84 2.41
CA GLU A 291 -5.95 -31.89 3.30
C GLU A 291 -5.73 -33.31 2.76
N LEU A 292 -5.66 -33.47 1.43
CA LEU A 292 -5.47 -34.76 0.75
C LEU A 292 -4.01 -35.06 0.45
N LYS A 293 -3.12 -34.08 0.56
CA LYS A 293 -1.71 -34.18 0.19
C LYS A 293 -0.85 -34.65 1.35
N SER A 294 0.05 -35.59 1.07
CA SER A 294 1.16 -35.93 1.93
C SER A 294 2.14 -34.73 2.05
N LEU A 295 3.01 -34.80 3.04
CA LEU A 295 4.02 -33.73 3.24
C LEU A 295 4.96 -33.59 2.03
N ALA A 296 5.36 -34.73 1.40
CA ALA A 296 6.20 -34.70 0.21
C ALA A 296 5.48 -34.12 -1.02
N GLU A 297 4.16 -34.36 -1.17
CA GLU A 297 3.36 -33.73 -2.23
C GLU A 297 3.17 -32.23 -2.02
N ILE A 298 3.00 -31.78 -0.77
CA ILE A 298 2.98 -30.35 -0.44
C ILE A 298 4.33 -29.71 -0.81
N ALA A 299 5.45 -30.34 -0.45
CA ALA A 299 6.78 -29.82 -0.74
C ALA A 299 7.05 -29.70 -2.26
N ARG A 300 6.61 -30.69 -3.06
CA ARG A 300 6.69 -30.62 -4.52
C ARG A 300 5.81 -29.51 -5.07
N ALA A 301 4.56 -29.43 -4.61
CA ALA A 301 3.62 -28.41 -5.06
C ALA A 301 4.07 -26.99 -4.70
N SER A 302 4.59 -26.79 -3.48
CA SER A 302 5.09 -25.46 -3.06
C SER A 302 6.32 -25.04 -3.87
N SER A 303 7.26 -25.96 -4.13
CA SER A 303 8.45 -25.70 -4.94
C SER A 303 8.11 -25.34 -6.38
N ASP A 304 7.20 -26.11 -7.00
CA ASP A 304 6.70 -25.85 -8.36
C ASP A 304 5.99 -24.49 -8.44
N LEU A 305 5.10 -24.21 -7.48
CA LEU A 305 4.35 -22.96 -7.39
C LEU A 305 5.28 -21.73 -7.29
N ILE A 306 6.32 -21.82 -6.44
CA ILE A 306 7.30 -20.75 -6.28
C ILE A 306 8.10 -20.53 -7.57
N THR A 307 8.50 -21.62 -8.25
CA THR A 307 9.24 -21.54 -9.51
C THR A 307 8.40 -20.84 -10.57
N ARG A 308 7.16 -21.30 -10.79
CA ARG A 308 6.25 -20.71 -11.78
C ARG A 308 5.80 -19.30 -11.44
N ALA A 309 5.73 -18.96 -10.14
CA ALA A 309 5.45 -17.59 -9.71
C ALA A 309 6.58 -16.63 -10.12
N ASN A 310 7.84 -17.05 -10.00
CA ASN A 310 9.00 -16.25 -10.44
C ASN A 310 9.11 -16.12 -11.97
N GLU A 311 8.51 -17.05 -12.72
CA GLU A 311 8.46 -17.07 -14.19
C GLU A 311 7.20 -16.41 -14.75
N ASP A 312 6.36 -15.83 -13.89
CA ASP A 312 5.06 -15.23 -14.23
C ASP A 312 4.12 -16.20 -14.96
N ASN A 313 4.18 -17.48 -14.58
CA ASN A 313 3.49 -18.61 -15.23
C ASN A 313 2.55 -19.35 -14.26
N LEU A 314 1.69 -18.58 -13.58
CA LEU A 314 0.67 -19.13 -12.69
C LEU A 314 -0.69 -19.16 -13.39
N THR A 315 -1.50 -20.16 -13.04
CA THR A 315 -2.88 -20.26 -13.55
C THR A 315 -3.83 -19.35 -12.77
N ASN A 316 -4.92 -18.93 -13.41
CA ASN A 316 -5.94 -18.11 -12.74
C ASN A 316 -6.56 -18.83 -11.53
N GLU A 317 -6.71 -20.16 -11.59
CA GLU A 317 -7.24 -20.96 -10.49
C GLU A 317 -6.33 -20.87 -9.25
N GLU A 318 -5.00 -20.90 -9.42
CA GLU A 318 -4.05 -20.79 -8.31
C GLU A 318 -4.13 -19.45 -7.58
N TYR A 319 -4.60 -18.39 -8.24
CA TYR A 319 -4.84 -17.09 -7.61
C TYR A 319 -6.20 -16.99 -6.92
N THR A 320 -7.24 -17.61 -7.49
CA THR A 320 -8.62 -17.33 -7.09
C THR A 320 -9.22 -18.38 -6.18
N ALA A 321 -8.66 -19.61 -6.17
CA ALA A 321 -9.22 -20.73 -5.43
C ALA A 321 -8.75 -20.80 -3.96
N THR A 322 -7.89 -19.89 -3.51
CA THR A 322 -7.34 -19.91 -2.14
C THR A 322 -8.43 -19.63 -1.09
N THR A 323 -8.39 -20.37 0.02
CA THR A 323 -9.37 -20.25 1.11
C THR A 323 -8.75 -19.83 2.44
N PHE A 324 -7.43 -19.96 2.57
CA PHE A 324 -6.64 -19.56 3.71
C PHE A 324 -5.25 -19.13 3.21
N SER A 325 -4.52 -18.29 3.94
CA SER A 325 -3.18 -17.90 3.52
C SER A 325 -2.14 -17.96 4.64
N ILE A 326 -0.89 -18.20 4.22
CA ILE A 326 0.28 -18.21 5.09
C ILE A 326 1.28 -17.19 4.56
N SER A 327 1.72 -16.30 5.43
CA SER A 327 2.78 -15.32 5.17
C SER A 327 4.01 -15.65 6.01
N ASN A 328 5.14 -15.91 5.37
CA ASN A 328 6.37 -16.29 6.04
C ASN A 328 7.46 -15.23 5.78
N LEU A 329 7.93 -14.59 6.85
CA LEU A 329 9.05 -13.65 6.83
C LEU A 329 10.27 -14.16 7.60
N GLY A 330 10.31 -15.46 7.92
CA GLY A 330 11.40 -16.08 8.66
C GLY A 330 12.76 -15.98 7.97
N MET A 331 12.78 -15.91 6.63
CA MET A 331 14.02 -15.75 5.86
C MET A 331 14.65 -14.35 6.01
N PHE A 332 13.90 -13.36 6.49
CA PHE A 332 14.34 -11.98 6.70
C PHE A 332 14.70 -11.67 8.16
N ASP A 333 14.85 -12.69 9.00
CA ASP A 333 15.16 -12.56 10.43
C ASP A 333 14.08 -11.78 11.22
N VAL A 334 12.85 -11.79 10.74
CA VAL A 334 11.71 -11.16 11.41
C VAL A 334 11.22 -12.06 12.54
N GLU A 335 11.22 -11.54 13.77
CA GLU A 335 10.81 -12.30 14.96
C GLU A 335 9.31 -12.61 14.97
N SER A 336 8.48 -11.60 14.71
CA SER A 336 7.02 -11.72 14.60
C SER A 336 6.43 -10.54 13.84
N PHE A 337 5.29 -10.74 13.21
CA PHE A 337 4.53 -9.69 12.56
C PHE A 337 3.04 -10.07 12.47
N SER A 338 2.21 -9.09 12.18
CA SER A 338 0.78 -9.28 11.93
C SER A 338 0.48 -9.03 10.46
N ALA A 339 0.06 -10.06 9.74
CA ALA A 339 -0.29 -9.96 8.33
C ALA A 339 -1.69 -9.33 8.15
N ILE A 340 -1.90 -8.66 7.01
CA ILE A 340 -3.22 -8.23 6.58
C ILE A 340 -3.94 -9.44 5.97
N ILE A 341 -5.19 -9.66 6.35
CA ILE A 341 -6.00 -10.74 5.78
C ILE A 341 -6.18 -10.49 4.28
N PHE A 342 -5.94 -11.51 3.47
CA PHE A 342 -6.18 -11.44 2.02
C PHE A 342 -7.65 -11.75 1.73
N PRO A 343 -8.46 -10.78 1.29
CA PRO A 343 -9.88 -11.04 1.02
C PRO A 343 -10.06 -12.07 -0.10
N PRO A 344 -11.05 -12.97 0.00
CA PRO A 344 -12.12 -13.02 0.97
C PRO A 344 -11.86 -13.93 2.20
N HIS A 345 -10.60 -14.29 2.47
CA HIS A 345 -10.24 -15.19 3.58
C HIS A 345 -10.72 -14.66 4.94
N ALA A 346 -11.03 -15.59 5.85
CA ALA A 346 -11.34 -15.26 7.25
C ALA A 346 -10.10 -15.01 8.10
N ALA A 347 -8.94 -15.58 7.70
CA ALA A 347 -7.72 -15.47 8.49
C ALA A 347 -6.46 -15.63 7.64
N VAL A 348 -5.33 -15.20 8.20
CA VAL A 348 -3.99 -15.43 7.67
C VAL A 348 -3.03 -15.80 8.82
N LEU A 349 -2.17 -16.78 8.58
CA LEU A 349 -1.11 -17.18 9.50
C LEU A 349 0.20 -16.51 9.11
N ALA A 350 0.71 -15.65 9.99
CA ALA A 350 2.03 -15.03 9.88
C ALA A 350 3.04 -15.80 10.69
N VAL A 351 4.18 -16.16 10.10
CA VAL A 351 5.24 -16.90 10.78
C VAL A 351 6.57 -16.17 10.70
N GLY A 352 7.23 -16.05 11.85
CA GLY A 352 8.53 -15.45 11.98
C GLY A 352 9.67 -16.45 11.76
N THR A 353 10.88 -15.99 12.06
CA THR A 353 12.08 -16.81 11.96
C THR A 353 12.15 -17.86 13.06
N VAL A 354 12.76 -19.00 12.73
CA VAL A 354 13.13 -20.03 13.72
C VAL A 354 14.52 -19.68 14.25
N LYS A 355 14.60 -19.31 15.54
CA LYS A 355 15.85 -18.92 16.21
C LYS A 355 16.18 -19.83 17.37
N GLU A 356 17.48 -20.08 17.62
CA GLU A 356 17.96 -20.67 18.86
C GLU A 356 17.89 -19.64 19.97
N GLN A 357 17.20 -20.00 21.04
CA GLN A 357 17.09 -19.15 22.23
C GLN A 357 16.99 -19.98 23.51
N PRO A 358 17.37 -19.42 24.69
CA PRO A 358 17.20 -20.08 25.95
C PRO A 358 15.71 -20.16 26.31
N VAL A 359 15.23 -21.36 26.62
CA VAL A 359 13.88 -21.62 27.12
C VAL A 359 13.93 -22.37 28.42
N VAL A 360 12.92 -22.17 29.27
CA VAL A 360 12.80 -22.93 30.54
C VAL A 360 11.95 -24.17 30.29
N ARG A 361 12.53 -25.37 30.52
CA ARG A 361 11.82 -26.65 30.47
C ARG A 361 12.11 -27.48 31.73
N HIS A 362 11.08 -27.96 32.35
CA HIS A 362 11.16 -28.75 33.58
C HIS A 362 12.01 -28.10 34.70
N GLY A 363 12.03 -26.74 34.72
CA GLY A 363 12.82 -25.96 35.70
C GLY A 363 14.27 -25.72 35.29
N GLU A 364 14.71 -26.20 34.14
CA GLU A 364 16.07 -26.01 33.59
C GLU A 364 16.04 -25.05 32.38
N ILE A 365 17.13 -24.30 32.24
CA ILE A 365 17.34 -23.45 31.06
C ILE A 365 18.04 -24.30 30.00
N ILE A 366 17.37 -24.51 28.87
CA ILE A 366 17.92 -25.22 27.71
C ILE A 366 17.92 -24.32 26.48
N ILE A 367 18.75 -24.64 25.49
CA ILE A 367 18.70 -24.01 24.19
C ILE A 367 17.68 -24.77 23.34
N SER A 368 16.71 -24.08 22.76
CA SER A 368 15.75 -24.64 21.83
C SER A 368 15.57 -23.75 20.62
N LYS A 369 15.02 -24.30 19.54
CA LYS A 369 14.63 -23.58 18.34
C LYS A 369 13.19 -23.11 18.48
N VAL A 370 12.98 -21.81 18.45
CA VAL A 370 11.67 -21.21 18.72
C VAL A 370 11.25 -20.32 17.57
N MET A 371 9.97 -20.36 17.25
CA MET A 371 9.32 -19.54 16.23
C MET A 371 8.09 -18.87 16.82
N LYS A 372 7.84 -17.61 16.49
CA LYS A 372 6.56 -16.97 16.79
C LYS A 372 5.62 -17.08 15.60
N ALA A 373 4.42 -17.53 15.85
CA ALA A 373 3.33 -17.59 14.89
C ALA A 373 2.20 -16.68 15.35
N THR A 374 1.68 -15.86 14.43
CA THR A 374 0.57 -14.93 14.68
C THR A 374 -0.55 -15.23 13.69
N VAL A 375 -1.76 -15.46 14.18
CA VAL A 375 -2.94 -15.52 13.34
C VAL A 375 -3.65 -14.17 13.38
N SER A 376 -3.91 -13.58 12.20
CA SER A 376 -4.80 -12.44 12.02
C SER A 376 -6.17 -12.99 11.61
N VAL A 377 -7.23 -12.58 12.29
CA VAL A 377 -8.57 -13.12 12.11
C VAL A 377 -9.58 -12.00 11.93
N ASP A 378 -10.55 -12.20 11.06
CA ASP A 378 -11.73 -11.36 10.93
C ASP A 378 -12.69 -11.64 12.11
N HIS A 379 -12.86 -10.66 13.00
CA HIS A 379 -13.66 -10.84 14.21
C HIS A 379 -15.18 -11.07 13.93
N ARG A 380 -15.62 -10.90 12.70
CA ARG A 380 -16.97 -11.26 12.27
C ARG A 380 -17.15 -12.77 12.07
N VAL A 381 -16.02 -13.49 11.84
CA VAL A 381 -16.02 -14.94 11.59
C VAL A 381 -15.75 -15.75 12.86
N ALA A 382 -14.78 -15.34 13.65
CA ALA A 382 -14.38 -16.04 14.88
C ALA A 382 -13.94 -15.05 15.95
N ASP A 383 -14.02 -15.48 17.20
CA ASP A 383 -13.59 -14.71 18.35
C ASP A 383 -12.17 -15.11 18.85
N GLY A 384 -11.72 -14.43 19.92
CA GLY A 384 -10.36 -14.61 20.45
C GLY A 384 -10.09 -16.02 20.98
N ALA A 385 -11.08 -16.70 21.58
CA ALA A 385 -10.93 -18.04 22.12
C ALA A 385 -10.75 -19.07 21.00
N GLU A 386 -11.60 -19.01 19.98
CA GLU A 386 -11.52 -19.88 18.79
C GLU A 386 -10.18 -19.70 18.05
N ALA A 387 -9.72 -18.47 17.89
CA ALA A 387 -8.42 -18.18 17.26
C ALA A 387 -7.24 -18.71 18.09
N ALA A 388 -7.33 -18.61 19.41
CA ALA A 388 -6.30 -19.17 20.30
C ALA A 388 -6.26 -20.70 20.23
N GLU A 389 -7.42 -21.37 20.24
CA GLU A 389 -7.53 -22.84 20.10
C GLU A 389 -6.98 -23.31 18.74
N PHE A 390 -7.31 -22.59 17.65
CA PHE A 390 -6.76 -22.88 16.31
C PHE A 390 -5.23 -22.78 16.28
N LEU A 391 -4.68 -21.71 16.87
CA LEU A 391 -3.22 -21.51 16.93
C LEU A 391 -2.54 -22.54 17.82
N VAL A 392 -3.18 -22.92 18.95
CA VAL A 392 -2.69 -23.99 19.85
C VAL A 392 -2.67 -25.34 19.14
N GLU A 393 -3.65 -25.64 18.28
CA GLU A 393 -3.63 -26.87 17.48
C GLU A 393 -2.45 -26.89 16.50
N ILE A 394 -2.20 -25.79 15.78
CA ILE A 394 -1.02 -25.64 14.90
C ILE A 394 0.27 -25.84 15.69
N LYS A 395 0.38 -25.17 16.85
CA LYS A 395 1.51 -25.35 17.77
C LYS A 395 1.72 -26.79 18.17
N LYS A 396 0.67 -27.49 18.61
CA LYS A 396 0.71 -28.88 19.02
C LYS A 396 1.22 -29.80 17.88
N LEU A 397 0.77 -29.55 16.66
CA LEU A 397 1.18 -30.32 15.48
C LEU A 397 2.66 -30.12 15.14
N LEU A 398 3.14 -28.89 15.22
CA LEU A 398 4.56 -28.56 14.97
C LEU A 398 5.48 -29.03 16.09
N GLU A 399 5.04 -28.98 17.35
CA GLU A 399 5.80 -29.52 18.51
C GLU A 399 5.77 -31.06 18.57
N ASN A 400 4.87 -31.72 17.84
CA ASN A 400 4.76 -33.17 17.70
C ASN A 400 4.62 -33.57 16.23
N PRO A 401 5.68 -33.41 15.41
CA PRO A 401 5.59 -33.44 13.94
C PRO A 401 5.23 -34.83 13.37
N VAL A 402 5.32 -35.89 14.13
CA VAL A 402 4.79 -37.22 13.74
C VAL A 402 3.29 -37.14 13.40
N LEU A 403 2.53 -36.26 14.07
CA LEU A 403 1.11 -36.03 13.78
C LEU A 403 0.84 -35.44 12.39
N LEU A 404 1.86 -34.94 11.69
CA LEU A 404 1.74 -34.41 10.34
C LEU A 404 1.67 -35.53 9.26
N VAL A 405 2.03 -36.76 9.62
CA VAL A 405 2.12 -37.89 8.66
C VAL A 405 1.24 -39.09 9.05
N VAL A 406 0.57 -38.99 10.21
CA VAL A 406 -0.43 -39.98 10.68
C VAL A 406 -1.84 -39.42 10.41
#